data_36767e96fcfc0d8c89459ef6109787cc
#
_entry.id   36767e96fcfc0d8c89459ef6109787cc
#
_cell.length_a   1.000
_cell.length_b   1.000
_cell.length_c   1.000
_cell.angle_alpha   90.00
_cell.angle_beta   90.00
_cell.angle_gamma   90.00
#
_symmetry.space_group_name_H-M   'P 1'
#
loop_
_entity.id
_entity.type
_entity.pdbx_description
1 polymer ?
#
loop_
_entity_poly.entity_id
_entity_poly.type
_entity_poly.pdbx_seq_one_letter_code
_entity_poly.pdbx_strand_id
1 'polypeptide(L)'
;LAQKYFRKAGIPAARRKVREKDVPEWLWREAADTAALAALPIEQRNVSEGSAKEVFHRLAGTWTYWGWKGGYFDSEADARAYYDEMCHMLARQMSAPNSPQWFNTGLHWAYGIDGPSQGHFYVDYRSGKLVRSKTAYEHPQPHACFIQGVADDLVNEGGIMDLWVREARLFKYGSGTGSNFSQVRGESEPLAGGGKSSG
;
A
#
# COMPACT_ATOMS: atom_id res chain seq x y z
N LEU A 1 6.70 -14.55 -10.82
CA LEU A 1 6.97 -13.41 -9.95
C LEU A 1 7.68 -12.29 -10.73
N ALA A 2 8.86 -12.55 -11.30
CA ALA A 2 9.71 -11.56 -11.95
C ALA A 2 8.99 -10.80 -13.09
N GLN A 3 8.27 -11.50 -13.91
CA GLN A 3 7.61 -10.92 -15.07
C GLN A 3 6.53 -9.89 -14.69
N LYS A 4 5.80 -10.13 -13.60
CA LYS A 4 4.64 -9.34 -13.19
C LYS A 4 4.96 -8.34 -12.08
N TYR A 5 5.77 -8.71 -11.08
CA TYR A 5 5.86 -7.98 -9.82
C TYR A 5 7.19 -7.28 -9.56
N PHE A 6 8.24 -7.58 -10.34
CA PHE A 6 9.49 -6.84 -10.23
C PHE A 6 9.30 -5.39 -10.66
N ARG A 7 9.84 -4.46 -9.88
CA ARG A 7 9.90 -3.05 -10.25
C ARG A 7 10.80 -2.89 -11.47
N LYS A 8 10.25 -2.45 -12.59
CA LYS A 8 10.95 -2.43 -13.88
C LYS A 8 11.80 -1.17 -14.11
N ALA A 9 11.56 -0.11 -13.37
CA ALA A 9 12.28 1.16 -13.54
C ALA A 9 12.15 2.06 -12.31
N GLY A 10 12.99 3.10 -12.26
CA GLY A 10 12.88 4.18 -11.30
C GLY A 10 13.42 3.86 -9.90
N ILE A 11 14.21 2.79 -9.74
CA ILE A 11 14.96 2.52 -8.51
C ILE A 11 16.28 3.31 -8.60
N PRO A 12 16.59 4.22 -7.65
CA PRO A 12 17.86 4.92 -7.66
C PRO A 12 19.04 3.96 -7.61
N ALA A 13 19.99 4.08 -8.54
CA ALA A 13 21.17 3.20 -8.62
C ALA A 13 22.13 3.40 -7.43
N ALA A 14 22.13 4.60 -6.84
CA ALA A 14 22.88 4.88 -5.62
C ALA A 14 21.92 5.30 -4.50
N ARG A 15 22.03 4.65 -3.36
CA ARG A 15 21.18 4.87 -2.19
C ARG A 15 22.02 4.96 -0.94
N ARG A 16 21.50 5.63 0.07
CA ARG A 16 22.08 5.74 1.40
C ARG A 16 21.06 5.45 2.48
N LYS A 17 21.48 4.86 3.57
CA LYS A 17 20.64 4.69 4.76
C LYS A 17 20.32 6.03 5.40
N VAL A 18 19.10 6.19 5.84
CA VAL A 18 18.62 7.36 6.59
C VAL A 18 18.51 6.97 8.05
N ARG A 19 19.40 7.56 8.87
CA ARG A 19 19.37 7.32 10.32
C ARG A 19 18.02 7.74 10.89
N GLU A 20 17.43 6.86 11.67
CA GLU A 20 16.16 7.09 12.35
C GLU A 20 16.30 6.76 13.84
N LYS A 21 15.85 7.70 14.69
CA LYS A 21 15.88 7.50 16.14
C LYS A 21 14.96 6.34 16.53
N ASP A 22 15.37 5.56 17.52
CA ASP A 22 14.61 4.43 18.08
C ASP A 22 14.30 3.30 17.07
N VAL A 23 15.03 3.26 15.94
CA VAL A 23 14.96 2.18 14.95
C VAL A 23 16.35 1.54 14.82
N PRO A 24 16.48 0.21 14.89
CA PRO A 24 17.75 -0.48 14.66
C PRO A 24 18.34 -0.15 13.29
N GLU A 25 19.65 -0.05 13.19
CA GLU A 25 20.36 0.36 11.97
C GLU A 25 20.01 -0.51 10.75
N TRP A 26 19.83 -1.80 10.94
CA TRP A 26 19.50 -2.72 9.84
C TRP A 26 18.08 -2.50 9.27
N LEU A 27 17.18 -1.86 10.05
CA LEU A 27 15.83 -1.46 9.64
C LEU A 27 15.73 -0.03 9.12
N TRP A 28 16.82 0.73 9.11
CA TRP A 28 16.77 2.08 8.56
C TRP A 28 16.37 2.03 7.08
N ARG A 29 15.42 2.89 6.71
CA ARG A 29 15.03 3.07 5.32
C ARG A 29 16.18 3.60 4.47
N GLU A 30 16.12 3.35 3.18
CA GLU A 30 17.02 3.94 2.21
C GLU A 30 16.41 5.19 1.55
N ALA A 31 17.26 6.06 1.06
CA ALA A 31 16.91 7.20 0.22
C ALA A 31 17.91 7.34 -0.92
N ALA A 32 17.50 7.98 -2.00
CA ALA A 32 18.41 8.28 -3.10
C ALA A 32 19.62 9.09 -2.61
N ASP A 33 20.82 8.66 -2.96
CA ASP A 33 22.04 9.46 -2.79
C ASP A 33 22.20 10.39 -4.00
N THR A 34 21.68 11.60 -3.86
CA THR A 34 21.68 12.58 -4.94
C THR A 34 23.05 12.98 -5.42
N ALA A 35 24.05 13.01 -4.51
CA ALA A 35 25.43 13.35 -4.86
C ALA A 35 26.08 12.23 -5.68
N ALA A 36 25.94 10.98 -5.24
CA ALA A 36 26.44 9.83 -5.99
C ALA A 36 25.72 9.66 -7.33
N LEU A 37 24.41 9.88 -7.37
CA LEU A 37 23.62 9.82 -8.62
C LEU A 37 24.02 10.92 -9.60
N ALA A 38 24.36 12.12 -9.13
CA ALA A 38 24.79 13.22 -10.00
C ALA A 38 26.10 12.90 -10.73
N ALA A 39 26.96 12.08 -10.13
CA ALA A 39 28.20 11.61 -10.73
C ALA A 39 28.01 10.54 -11.82
N LEU A 40 26.84 9.92 -11.90
CA LEU A 40 26.52 8.91 -12.91
C LEU A 40 25.93 9.51 -14.18
N PRO A 41 26.16 8.92 -15.36
CA PRO A 41 25.39 9.21 -16.58
C PRO A 41 23.90 9.06 -16.33
N ILE A 42 23.08 9.86 -17.00
CA ILE A 42 21.62 9.91 -16.77
C ILE A 42 20.97 8.51 -16.94
N GLU A 43 21.39 7.78 -17.95
CA GLU A 43 20.91 6.42 -18.26
C GLU A 43 21.26 5.37 -17.21
N GLN A 44 22.25 5.63 -16.35
CA GLN A 44 22.71 4.73 -15.28
C GLN A 44 22.17 5.11 -13.90
N ARG A 45 21.42 6.20 -13.79
CA ARG A 45 20.90 6.70 -12.50
C ARG A 45 19.75 5.86 -11.94
N ASN A 46 19.11 5.08 -12.78
CA ASN A 46 17.98 4.24 -12.40
C ASN A 46 18.20 2.79 -12.83
N VAL A 47 17.80 1.87 -11.96
CA VAL A 47 17.85 0.43 -12.20
C VAL A 47 16.46 -0.20 -11.99
N SER A 48 16.37 -1.50 -12.23
CA SER A 48 15.21 -2.34 -11.95
C SER A 48 15.55 -3.40 -10.90
N GLU A 49 14.55 -4.03 -10.29
CA GLU A 49 14.76 -5.24 -9.50
C GLU A 49 15.25 -6.37 -10.42
N GLY A 50 16.37 -6.99 -10.05
CA GLY A 50 16.98 -8.10 -10.79
C GLY A 50 16.78 -9.47 -10.13
N SER A 51 16.31 -9.50 -8.89
CA SER A 51 16.23 -10.71 -8.08
C SER A 51 14.98 -10.76 -7.21
N ALA A 52 14.42 -11.96 -7.04
CA ALA A 52 13.36 -12.20 -6.08
C ALA A 52 13.78 -11.88 -4.62
N LYS A 53 15.08 -11.96 -4.30
CA LYS A 53 15.60 -11.58 -2.99
C LYS A 53 15.35 -10.11 -2.68
N GLU A 54 15.49 -9.22 -3.65
CA GLU A 54 15.21 -7.79 -3.49
C GLU A 54 13.74 -7.54 -3.19
N VAL A 55 12.85 -8.25 -3.89
CA VAL A 55 11.41 -8.17 -3.67
C VAL A 55 11.03 -8.66 -2.28
N PHE A 56 11.56 -9.82 -1.87
CA PHE A 56 11.29 -10.38 -0.53
C PHE A 56 11.85 -9.47 0.57
N HIS A 57 13.06 -8.95 0.38
CA HIS A 57 13.68 -8.00 1.30
C HIS A 57 12.82 -6.75 1.49
N ARG A 58 12.37 -6.11 0.40
CA ARG A 58 11.57 -4.90 0.54
C ARG A 58 10.20 -5.14 1.19
N LEU A 59 9.57 -6.28 0.93
CA LEU A 59 8.31 -6.66 1.56
C LEU A 59 8.51 -6.97 3.05
N ALA A 60 9.30 -7.98 3.35
CA ALA A 60 9.55 -8.42 4.73
C ALA A 60 10.17 -7.30 5.58
N GLY A 61 11.13 -6.57 5.02
CA GLY A 61 11.77 -5.44 5.71
C GLY A 61 10.78 -4.32 6.04
N THR A 62 9.90 -3.99 5.11
CA THR A 62 8.88 -2.95 5.36
C THR A 62 7.86 -3.40 6.40
N TRP A 63 7.38 -4.63 6.34
CA TRP A 63 6.47 -5.15 7.37
C TRP A 63 7.13 -5.18 8.75
N THR A 64 8.40 -5.58 8.81
CA THR A 64 9.18 -5.54 10.06
C THR A 64 9.37 -4.11 10.55
N TYR A 65 9.70 -3.17 9.66
CA TYR A 65 9.83 -1.76 9.99
C TYR A 65 8.53 -1.18 10.53
N TRP A 66 7.39 -1.47 9.92
CA TRP A 66 6.08 -1.04 10.42
C TRP A 66 5.74 -1.68 11.76
N GLY A 67 6.04 -2.97 11.93
CA GLY A 67 5.86 -3.68 13.20
C GLY A 67 6.72 -3.10 14.32
N TRP A 68 7.97 -2.75 14.00
CA TRP A 68 8.87 -2.07 14.95
C TRP A 68 8.31 -0.72 15.38
N LYS A 69 7.90 0.11 14.42
CA LYS A 69 7.29 1.43 14.69
C LYS A 69 5.97 1.31 15.45
N GLY A 70 5.22 0.25 15.22
CA GLY A 70 3.97 -0.06 15.90
C GLY A 70 4.12 -0.69 17.29
N GLY A 71 5.36 -1.03 17.71
CA GLY A 71 5.63 -1.65 18.99
C GLY A 71 5.15 -3.12 19.07
N TYR A 72 5.22 -3.85 17.95
CA TYR A 72 4.78 -5.26 17.89
C TYR A 72 5.85 -6.27 18.31
N PHE A 73 7.08 -5.82 18.51
CA PHE A 73 8.21 -6.67 18.90
C PHE A 73 8.72 -6.27 20.28
N ASP A 74 8.97 -7.25 21.12
CA ASP A 74 9.52 -7.04 22.46
C ASP A 74 11.03 -6.76 22.42
N SER A 75 11.71 -7.23 21.37
CA SER A 75 13.15 -7.05 21.20
C SER A 75 13.57 -6.94 19.73
N GLU A 76 14.82 -6.50 19.50
CA GLU A 76 15.42 -6.53 18.16
C GLU A 76 15.57 -7.96 17.63
N ALA A 77 15.79 -8.94 18.52
CA ALA A 77 15.89 -10.35 18.15
C ALA A 77 14.56 -10.87 17.58
N ASP A 78 13.44 -10.50 18.18
CA ASP A 78 12.11 -10.88 17.69
C ASP A 78 11.81 -10.25 16.32
N ALA A 79 12.18 -9.00 16.13
CA ALA A 79 12.04 -8.33 14.85
C ALA A 79 12.89 -9.01 13.75
N ARG A 80 14.12 -9.46 14.09
CA ARG A 80 14.97 -10.20 13.15
C ARG A 80 14.38 -11.57 12.83
N ALA A 81 13.91 -12.30 13.83
CA ALA A 81 13.24 -13.59 13.63
C ALA A 81 12.02 -13.43 12.72
N TYR A 82 11.17 -12.43 12.96
CA TYR A 82 10.04 -12.15 12.09
C TYR A 82 10.45 -11.86 10.64
N TYR A 83 11.48 -11.01 10.44
CA TYR A 83 11.99 -10.71 9.11
C TYR A 83 12.49 -11.97 8.38
N ASP A 84 13.27 -12.79 9.06
CA ASP A 84 13.85 -14.02 8.50
C ASP A 84 12.74 -15.04 8.14
N GLU A 85 11.76 -15.24 9.03
CA GLU A 85 10.61 -16.10 8.79
C GLU A 85 9.76 -15.62 7.61
N MET A 86 9.48 -14.31 7.51
CA MET A 86 8.74 -13.76 6.38
C MET A 86 9.48 -13.95 5.06
N CYS A 87 10.79 -13.73 5.03
CA CYS A 87 11.62 -14.01 3.86
C CYS A 87 11.59 -15.49 3.49
N HIS A 88 11.70 -16.38 4.49
CA HIS A 88 11.61 -17.83 4.29
C HIS A 88 10.27 -18.23 3.70
N MET A 89 9.16 -17.78 4.31
CA MET A 89 7.80 -18.10 3.85
C MET A 89 7.56 -17.66 2.40
N LEU A 90 8.01 -16.45 2.03
CA LEU A 90 7.89 -15.94 0.67
C LEU A 90 8.75 -16.76 -0.31
N ALA A 91 9.99 -17.08 0.06
CA ALA A 91 10.92 -17.83 -0.78
C ALA A 91 10.47 -19.27 -0.99
N ARG A 92 9.87 -19.91 0.03
CA ARG A 92 9.33 -21.27 -0.01
C ARG A 92 7.91 -21.35 -0.58
N GLN A 93 7.32 -20.22 -0.96
CA GLN A 93 5.93 -20.12 -1.45
C GLN A 93 4.89 -20.63 -0.44
N MET A 94 5.18 -20.53 0.86
CA MET A 94 4.27 -20.90 1.93
C MET A 94 3.16 -19.86 2.12
N SER A 95 3.45 -18.60 1.77
CA SER A 95 2.50 -17.50 1.76
C SER A 95 2.81 -16.52 0.63
N ALA A 96 1.82 -15.72 0.25
CA ALA A 96 1.98 -14.64 -0.70
C ALA A 96 1.02 -13.49 -0.34
N PRO A 97 1.48 -12.24 -0.36
CA PRO A 97 0.57 -11.10 -0.22
C PRO A 97 -0.26 -10.92 -1.48
N ASN A 98 -1.31 -10.11 -1.37
CA ASN A 98 -2.11 -9.71 -2.52
C ASN A 98 -1.31 -8.82 -3.50
N SER A 99 -1.81 -8.67 -4.74
CA SER A 99 -1.13 -7.95 -5.81
C SER A 99 -0.73 -6.51 -5.46
N PRO A 100 -1.56 -5.66 -4.82
CA PRO A 100 -1.16 -4.30 -4.44
C PRO A 100 0.08 -4.25 -3.55
N GLN A 101 0.25 -5.20 -2.65
CA GLN A 101 1.46 -5.26 -1.82
C GLN A 101 2.70 -5.61 -2.65
N TRP A 102 2.60 -6.57 -3.57
CA TRP A 102 3.69 -6.89 -4.47
C TRP A 102 4.16 -5.68 -5.30
N PHE A 103 3.22 -4.80 -5.72
CA PHE A 103 3.56 -3.63 -6.53
C PHE A 103 4.07 -2.44 -5.72
N ASN A 104 3.50 -2.20 -4.54
CA ASN A 104 3.64 -0.90 -3.87
C ASN A 104 4.40 -0.96 -2.54
N THR A 105 4.31 -2.09 -1.79
CA THR A 105 4.89 -2.18 -0.46
C THR A 105 6.41 -2.21 -0.53
N GLY A 106 7.03 -1.36 0.26
CA GLY A 106 8.47 -1.31 0.46
C GLY A 106 9.24 -0.46 -0.53
N LEU A 107 8.62 0.08 -1.57
CA LEU A 107 9.32 0.94 -2.54
C LEU A 107 9.91 2.19 -1.88
N HIS A 108 9.20 2.78 -0.91
CA HIS A 108 9.73 3.92 -0.15
C HIS A 108 10.82 3.50 0.84
N TRP A 109 10.58 2.42 1.61
CA TRP A 109 11.50 1.97 2.63
C TRP A 109 12.82 1.45 2.04
N ALA A 110 12.75 0.57 1.04
CA ALA A 110 13.92 -0.10 0.49
C ALA A 110 14.67 0.73 -0.58
N TYR A 111 13.97 1.63 -1.27
CA TYR A 111 14.54 2.32 -2.44
C TYR A 111 14.46 3.83 -2.36
N GLY A 112 13.78 4.40 -1.36
CA GLY A 112 13.55 5.83 -1.25
C GLY A 112 12.66 6.39 -2.38
N ILE A 113 11.90 5.53 -3.04
CA ILE A 113 10.96 5.98 -4.06
C ILE A 113 9.84 6.77 -3.39
N ASP A 114 9.57 7.93 -3.94
CA ASP A 114 8.52 8.84 -3.49
C ASP A 114 7.70 9.34 -4.67
N GLY A 115 6.57 9.98 -4.38
CA GLY A 115 5.68 10.53 -5.38
C GLY A 115 4.51 11.28 -4.76
N PRO A 116 3.78 12.06 -5.56
CA PRO A 116 2.67 12.84 -5.05
C PRO A 116 1.58 11.96 -4.43
N SER A 117 0.95 12.47 -3.39
CA SER A 117 -0.18 11.81 -2.73
C SER A 117 -1.30 11.52 -3.73
N GLN A 118 -1.88 10.34 -3.62
CA GLN A 118 -3.04 9.92 -4.41
C GLN A 118 -4.37 10.20 -3.69
N GLY A 119 -4.32 10.96 -2.59
CA GLY A 119 -5.50 11.37 -1.85
C GLY A 119 -6.04 10.34 -0.86
N HIS A 120 -5.28 9.28 -0.57
CA HIS A 120 -5.67 8.30 0.45
C HIS A 120 -5.27 8.74 1.86
N PHE A 121 -5.84 8.09 2.84
CA PHE A 121 -5.63 8.34 4.26
C PHE A 121 -5.09 7.08 4.93
N TYR A 122 -4.40 7.28 6.04
CA TYR A 122 -3.95 6.22 6.95
C TYR A 122 -4.21 6.62 8.40
N VAL A 123 -4.24 5.65 9.30
CA VAL A 123 -4.30 5.92 10.73
C VAL A 123 -2.86 6.04 11.25
N ASP A 124 -2.53 7.20 11.80
CA ASP A 124 -1.23 7.39 12.44
C ASP A 124 -1.15 6.55 13.72
N TYR A 125 -0.17 5.66 13.79
CA TYR A 125 -0.04 4.67 14.86
C TYR A 125 0.22 5.27 16.24
N ARG A 126 0.76 6.49 16.32
CA ARG A 126 1.04 7.18 17.60
C ARG A 126 -0.16 7.92 18.12
N SER A 127 -0.85 8.63 17.27
CA SER A 127 -1.98 9.47 17.65
C SER A 127 -3.35 8.78 17.52
N GLY A 128 -3.43 7.66 16.82
CA GLY A 128 -4.68 6.99 16.46
C GLY A 128 -5.60 7.80 15.53
N LYS A 129 -5.11 8.92 14.99
CA LYS A 129 -5.90 9.82 14.15
C LYS A 129 -5.81 9.46 12.67
N LEU A 130 -6.90 9.69 11.95
CA LEU A 130 -6.92 9.60 10.50
C LEU A 130 -6.12 10.78 9.91
N VAL A 131 -5.09 10.47 9.13
CA VAL A 131 -4.20 11.45 8.51
C VAL A 131 -4.18 11.25 7.00
N ARG A 132 -4.25 12.34 6.25
CA ARG A 132 -4.09 12.29 4.80
C ARG A 132 -2.64 12.01 4.43
N SER A 133 -2.41 11.00 3.60
CA SER A 133 -1.06 10.67 3.13
C SER A 133 -0.48 11.81 2.31
N LYS A 134 0.81 12.11 2.54
CA LYS A 134 1.56 13.13 1.77
C LYS A 134 2.21 12.52 0.54
N THR A 135 2.47 11.23 0.55
CA THR A 135 3.14 10.50 -0.54
C THR A 135 2.35 9.25 -0.92
N ALA A 136 2.54 8.76 -2.14
CA ALA A 136 1.90 7.55 -2.61
C ALA A 136 2.57 6.26 -2.09
N TYR A 137 3.82 6.33 -1.61
CA TYR A 137 4.65 5.16 -1.36
C TYR A 137 5.05 4.94 0.09
N GLU A 138 5.02 5.98 0.95
CA GLU A 138 5.32 5.84 2.38
C GLU A 138 4.23 5.05 3.10
N HIS A 139 2.98 5.39 2.83
CA HIS A 139 1.79 4.66 3.29
C HIS A 139 1.00 4.18 2.08
N PRO A 140 1.47 3.14 1.37
CA PRO A 140 0.82 2.65 0.17
C PRO A 140 -0.51 2.00 0.51
N GLN A 141 -1.43 1.96 -0.46
CA GLN A 141 -2.65 1.20 -0.37
C GLN A 141 -2.34 -0.31 -0.51
N PRO A 142 -2.49 -1.13 0.55
CA PRO A 142 -2.07 -2.52 0.54
C PRO A 142 -3.20 -3.52 0.22
N HIS A 143 -4.46 -3.06 0.15
CA HIS A 143 -5.63 -3.93 0.04
C HIS A 143 -6.00 -4.20 -1.41
N ALA A 144 -6.35 -5.45 -1.71
CA ALA A 144 -6.76 -5.86 -3.05
C ALA A 144 -8.24 -5.62 -3.31
N CYS A 145 -9.08 -5.71 -2.27
CA CYS A 145 -10.53 -5.69 -2.40
C CYS A 145 -11.18 -4.89 -1.28
N PHE A 146 -12.27 -4.21 -1.65
CA PHE A 146 -13.09 -3.44 -0.72
C PHE A 146 -14.55 -3.85 -0.86
N ILE A 147 -15.24 -3.99 0.27
CA ILE A 147 -16.69 -4.11 0.30
C ILE A 147 -17.27 -2.74 0.59
N GLN A 148 -18.15 -2.28 -0.28
CA GLN A 148 -18.80 -0.98 -0.19
C GLN A 148 -20.29 -1.14 0.10
N GLY A 149 -20.82 -0.38 1.05
CA GLY A 149 -22.25 -0.17 1.24
C GLY A 149 -22.77 0.87 0.27
N VAL A 150 -24.04 0.75 -0.08
CA VAL A 150 -24.78 1.70 -0.92
C VAL A 150 -26.01 2.14 -0.17
N ALA A 151 -26.16 3.45 0.06
CA ALA A 151 -27.36 4.02 0.64
C ALA A 151 -28.52 3.99 -0.39
N ASP A 152 -29.74 3.96 0.13
CA ASP A 152 -30.96 4.06 -0.69
C ASP A 152 -31.17 5.51 -1.17
N ASP A 153 -30.25 5.99 -1.97
CA ASP A 153 -30.21 7.32 -2.57
C ASP A 153 -29.61 7.23 -3.97
N LEU A 154 -30.16 7.98 -4.92
CA LEU A 154 -29.67 7.91 -6.30
C LEU A 154 -28.36 8.70 -6.50
N VAL A 155 -28.31 9.95 -6.01
CA VAL A 155 -27.28 10.93 -6.44
C VAL A 155 -26.41 11.47 -5.32
N ASN A 156 -26.86 11.39 -4.04
CA ASN A 156 -26.11 11.96 -2.93
C ASN A 156 -24.92 11.09 -2.50
N GLU A 157 -24.07 11.62 -1.63
CA GLU A 157 -22.90 10.92 -1.08
C GLU A 157 -23.34 9.59 -0.44
N GLY A 158 -22.64 8.52 -0.76
CA GLY A 158 -22.95 7.15 -0.32
C GLY A 158 -24.00 6.45 -1.16
N GLY A 159 -24.68 7.12 -2.08
CA GLY A 159 -25.72 6.58 -2.94
C GLY A 159 -25.20 5.84 -4.18
N ILE A 160 -26.13 5.47 -5.07
CA ILE A 160 -25.89 4.61 -6.22
C ILE A 160 -24.89 5.24 -7.20
N MET A 161 -25.07 6.51 -7.56
CA MET A 161 -24.15 7.18 -8.51
C MET A 161 -22.78 7.48 -7.90
N ASP A 162 -22.72 7.77 -6.60
CA ASP A 162 -21.45 7.95 -5.88
C ASP A 162 -20.66 6.65 -5.80
N LEU A 163 -21.32 5.48 -5.73
CA LEU A 163 -20.64 4.18 -5.77
C LEU A 163 -19.74 4.06 -7.00
N TRP A 164 -20.20 4.45 -8.18
CA TRP A 164 -19.44 4.35 -9.42
C TRP A 164 -18.15 5.18 -9.38
N VAL A 165 -18.23 6.37 -8.78
CA VAL A 165 -17.04 7.23 -8.60
C VAL A 165 -16.03 6.58 -7.64
N ARG A 166 -16.52 5.99 -6.55
CA ARG A 166 -15.68 5.28 -5.58
C ARG A 166 -15.02 4.05 -6.19
N GLU A 167 -15.79 3.23 -6.92
CA GLU A 167 -15.27 2.06 -7.63
C GLU A 167 -14.22 2.44 -8.67
N ALA A 168 -14.47 3.46 -9.48
CA ALA A 168 -13.51 3.93 -10.48
C ALA A 168 -12.17 4.36 -9.84
N ARG A 169 -12.21 4.99 -8.66
CA ARG A 169 -10.99 5.34 -7.90
C ARG A 169 -10.25 4.10 -7.42
N LEU A 170 -10.95 3.11 -6.87
CA LEU A 170 -10.33 1.87 -6.39
C LEU A 170 -9.70 1.07 -7.55
N PHE A 171 -10.38 0.97 -8.69
CA PHE A 171 -9.84 0.31 -9.89
C PHE A 171 -8.59 1.03 -10.41
N LYS A 172 -8.60 2.37 -10.41
CA LYS A 172 -7.43 3.16 -10.82
C LYS A 172 -6.17 2.82 -9.99
N TYR A 173 -6.34 2.47 -8.72
CA TYR A 173 -5.24 2.14 -7.82
C TYR A 173 -4.97 0.62 -7.70
N GLY A 174 -5.57 -0.16 -8.57
CA GLY A 174 -5.29 -1.60 -8.70
C GLY A 174 -6.04 -2.48 -7.71
N SER A 175 -7.08 -1.96 -7.05
CA SER A 175 -7.93 -2.72 -6.14
C SER A 175 -9.23 -3.15 -6.80
N GLY A 176 -9.84 -4.24 -6.30
CA GLY A 176 -11.19 -4.68 -6.68
C GLY A 176 -12.25 -4.17 -5.70
N THR A 177 -13.50 -4.25 -6.09
CA THR A 177 -14.65 -3.90 -5.25
C THR A 177 -15.69 -5.00 -5.24
N GLY A 178 -16.43 -5.09 -4.11
CA GLY A 178 -17.70 -5.78 -3.99
C GLY A 178 -18.70 -4.83 -3.38
N SER A 179 -19.92 -4.77 -3.93
CA SER A 179 -20.92 -3.79 -3.49
C SER A 179 -22.10 -4.48 -2.82
N ASN A 180 -22.48 -3.97 -1.66
CA ASN A 180 -23.62 -4.45 -0.89
C ASN A 180 -24.81 -3.51 -1.11
N PHE A 181 -25.83 -4.00 -1.82
CA PHE A 181 -27.08 -3.29 -2.13
C PHE A 181 -28.21 -3.57 -1.14
N SER A 182 -27.95 -4.25 -0.01
CA SER A 182 -28.99 -4.65 0.94
C SER A 182 -29.78 -3.49 1.55
N GLN A 183 -29.25 -2.26 1.48
CA GLN A 183 -29.94 -1.07 1.97
C GLN A 183 -30.79 -0.36 0.90
N VAL A 184 -30.63 -0.74 -0.35
CA VAL A 184 -31.43 -0.18 -1.44
C VAL A 184 -32.81 -0.84 -1.40
N ARG A 185 -33.85 -0.02 -1.51
CA ARG A 185 -35.26 -0.46 -1.46
C ARG A 185 -35.60 -1.47 -2.55
N GLY A 186 -36.42 -2.43 -2.21
CA GLY A 186 -36.95 -3.41 -3.15
C GLY A 186 -38.17 -2.91 -3.93
N GLU A 187 -38.61 -3.74 -4.88
CA GLU A 187 -39.85 -3.51 -5.61
C GLU A 187 -41.05 -3.41 -4.66
N SER A 188 -41.98 -2.51 -4.97
CA SER A 188 -43.21 -2.26 -4.23
C SER A 188 -43.08 -1.69 -2.81
N GLU A 189 -41.85 -1.36 -2.35
CA GLU A 189 -41.68 -0.64 -1.09
C GLU A 189 -42.22 0.78 -1.16
N PRO A 190 -42.86 1.30 -0.06
CA PRO A 190 -43.46 2.63 -0.05
C PRO A 190 -42.38 3.72 -0.15
N LEU A 191 -42.62 4.75 -0.94
CA LEU A 191 -41.78 5.93 -1.07
C LEU A 191 -42.22 7.02 -0.09
N ALA A 192 -41.26 7.79 0.45
CA ALA A 192 -41.54 8.88 1.39
C ALA A 192 -42.43 9.99 0.79
N GLY A 193 -42.37 10.20 -0.52
CA GLY A 193 -43.23 11.14 -1.25
C GLY A 193 -44.57 10.57 -1.73
N GLY A 194 -44.92 9.34 -1.34
CA GLY A 194 -46.07 8.60 -1.85
C GLY A 194 -45.75 7.78 -3.10
N GLY A 195 -46.57 6.72 -3.31
CA GLY A 195 -46.29 5.74 -4.37
C GLY A 195 -45.43 4.56 -3.91
N LYS A 196 -44.97 3.75 -4.87
CA LYS A 196 -44.18 2.55 -4.62
C LYS A 196 -42.95 2.53 -5.50
N SER A 197 -41.89 1.89 -5.00
CA SER A 197 -40.68 1.62 -5.75
C SER A 197 -40.95 0.67 -6.91
N SER A 198 -40.27 0.88 -8.03
CA SER A 198 -40.28 -0.04 -9.17
C SER A 198 -39.25 -1.20 -9.04
N GLY A 199 -38.42 -1.14 -8.05
CA GLY A 199 -37.32 -2.07 -7.85
C GLY A 199 -35.97 -1.54 -8.32
#